data_8f2a43350a4169adf05d3ce50d0b87b1
#
_entry.id   8f2a43350a4169adf05d3ce50d0b87b1
#
_cell.length_a   1.000
_cell.length_b   1.000
_cell.length_c   1.000
_cell.angle_alpha   90.00
_cell.angle_beta   90.00
_cell.angle_gamma   90.00
#
_symmetry.space_group_name_H-M   'P 1'
#
loop_
_entity.id
_entity.type
_entity.pdbx_description
1 polymer ?
#
loop_
_entity_poly.entity_id
_entity_poly.type
_entity_poly.pdbx_seq_one_letter_code
_entity_poly.pdbx_strand_id
1 'polypeptide(L)'
;MLELLEDPEFSPASLRAWQNLWCWKDHYSHDISRRLARIEKRLEDGNIGRRALSEERNGAGVMRLITGMEDRLSEERKYLTSWLKGCEDITIVDPYFFSFGGPNKVFRTLGNYTNWLENELIPSSAQQLTIFHLPGPNGKVINSFKGFCKRKNIKLAHHSTNEIHDRVIIKNGEVGRALGTSFGGFGNKIAFMLDLPDEDLHAFKRELHRIAHGEF
;
A
#
# COMPACT_ATOMS: atom_id res chain seq x y z
N MET A 1 38.85 14.70 1.86
CA MET A 1 37.94 15.18 0.80
C MET A 1 38.64 15.95 -0.30
N LEU A 2 39.70 16.68 -0.03
CA LEU A 2 40.55 17.35 -1.02
C LEU A 2 41.44 16.36 -1.81
N GLU A 3 41.90 15.29 -1.18
CA GLU A 3 42.76 14.27 -1.83
C GLU A 3 42.05 13.42 -2.91
N LEU A 4 40.71 13.34 -2.88
CA LEU A 4 39.93 12.62 -3.90
C LEU A 4 39.74 13.41 -5.21
N LEU A 5 40.06 14.71 -5.20
CA LEU A 5 39.92 15.57 -6.41
C LEU A 5 41.15 15.49 -7.34
N GLU A 6 42.24 14.85 -6.88
CA GLU A 6 43.46 14.68 -7.66
C GLU A 6 43.60 13.27 -8.30
N ASP A 7 42.60 12.40 -8.10
CA ASP A 7 42.58 11.07 -8.67
C ASP A 7 42.14 11.12 -10.16
N PRO A 8 43.02 10.76 -11.10
CA PRO A 8 42.72 10.83 -12.54
C PRO A 8 41.59 9.88 -12.98
N GLU A 9 41.15 8.95 -12.15
CA GLU A 9 40.00 8.06 -12.44
C GLU A 9 38.63 8.69 -12.19
N PHE A 10 38.58 9.87 -11.53
CA PHE A 10 37.32 10.56 -11.31
C PHE A 10 36.93 11.49 -12.43
N SER A 11 36.01 11.04 -13.28
CA SER A 11 35.45 11.88 -14.33
C SER A 11 34.52 12.98 -13.76
N PRO A 12 34.33 14.14 -14.44
CA PRO A 12 33.38 15.18 -14.04
C PRO A 12 31.93 14.67 -13.89
N ALA A 13 31.58 13.59 -14.58
CA ALA A 13 30.29 12.93 -14.46
C ALA A 13 30.18 12.14 -13.14
N SER A 14 31.26 11.47 -12.73
CA SER A 14 31.33 10.76 -11.44
C SER A 14 31.25 11.71 -10.26
N LEU A 15 31.91 12.87 -10.34
CA LEU A 15 31.81 13.93 -9.33
C LEU A 15 30.40 14.49 -9.18
N ARG A 16 29.67 14.70 -10.29
CA ARG A 16 28.26 15.13 -10.26
C ARG A 16 27.34 14.06 -9.67
N ALA A 17 27.57 12.80 -10.01
CA ALA A 17 26.82 11.69 -9.42
C ALA A 17 27.06 11.61 -7.90
N TRP A 18 28.29 11.79 -7.44
CA TRP A 18 28.67 11.84 -6.04
C TRP A 18 28.04 13.03 -5.30
N GLN A 19 28.06 14.24 -5.89
CA GLN A 19 27.42 15.41 -5.32
C GLN A 19 25.90 15.23 -5.19
N ASN A 20 25.26 14.62 -6.18
CA ASN A 20 23.84 14.29 -6.11
C ASN A 20 23.55 13.25 -5.02
N LEU A 21 24.40 12.23 -4.86
CA LEU A 21 24.30 11.24 -3.78
C LEU A 21 24.46 11.88 -2.38
N TRP A 22 25.41 12.83 -2.25
CA TRP A 22 25.62 13.56 -1.00
C TRP A 22 24.46 14.48 -0.65
N CYS A 23 23.94 15.24 -1.60
CA CYS A 23 22.73 16.05 -1.39
C CYS A 23 21.53 15.18 -1.01
N TRP A 24 21.42 14.00 -1.61
CA TRP A 24 20.37 13.03 -1.28
C TRP A 24 20.56 12.47 0.14
N LYS A 25 21.78 12.11 0.50
CA LYS A 25 22.14 11.62 1.84
C LYS A 25 21.85 12.67 2.91
N ASP A 26 22.18 13.93 2.69
CA ASP A 26 21.96 15.00 3.66
C ASP A 26 20.45 15.28 3.85
N HIS A 27 19.67 15.24 2.79
CA HIS A 27 18.23 15.43 2.89
C HIS A 27 17.54 14.27 3.65
N TYR A 28 17.93 13.02 3.37
CA TYR A 28 17.45 11.83 4.08
C TYR A 28 17.95 11.77 5.52
N SER A 29 19.20 12.08 5.75
CA SER A 29 19.83 12.08 7.10
C SER A 29 19.14 13.09 8.02
N HIS A 30 18.74 14.26 7.50
CA HIS A 30 18.05 15.28 8.29
C HIS A 30 16.64 14.87 8.67
N ASP A 31 15.92 14.20 7.77
CA ASP A 31 14.56 13.68 8.05
C ASP A 31 14.62 12.48 9.02
N ILE A 32 15.56 11.56 8.82
CA ILE A 32 15.80 10.44 9.73
C ILE A 32 16.19 10.93 11.12
N SER A 33 17.10 11.90 11.22
CA SER A 33 17.50 12.48 12.50
C SER A 33 16.37 13.16 13.24
N ARG A 34 15.49 13.89 12.51
CA ARG A 34 14.28 14.47 13.11
C ARG A 34 13.28 13.41 13.59
N ARG A 35 13.17 12.30 12.88
CA ARG A 35 12.29 11.18 13.26
C ARG A 35 12.84 10.44 14.46
N LEU A 36 14.14 10.19 14.49
CA LEU A 36 14.82 9.57 15.64
C LEU A 36 14.71 10.45 16.88
N ALA A 37 14.97 11.74 16.79
CA ALA A 37 14.85 12.67 17.92
C ALA A 37 13.41 12.72 18.48
N ARG A 38 12.37 12.59 17.62
CA ARG A 38 10.98 12.48 18.08
C ARG A 38 10.72 11.15 18.78
N ILE A 39 11.31 10.06 18.31
CA ILE A 39 11.21 8.74 18.95
C ILE A 39 11.92 8.76 20.30
N GLU A 40 13.14 9.28 20.37
CA GLU A 40 13.90 9.42 21.60
C GLU A 40 13.14 10.25 22.64
N LYS A 41 12.63 11.41 22.26
CA LYS A 41 11.82 12.25 23.15
C LYS A 41 10.57 11.53 23.68
N ARG A 42 9.92 10.71 22.87
CA ARG A 42 8.77 9.89 23.29
C ARG A 42 9.16 8.74 24.21
N LEU A 43 10.35 8.17 24.01
CA LEU A 43 10.92 7.16 24.89
C LEU A 43 11.23 7.76 26.27
N GLU A 44 11.79 8.97 26.31
CA GLU A 44 12.11 9.72 27.54
C GLU A 44 10.84 10.14 28.31
N ASP A 45 9.79 10.54 27.60
CA ASP A 45 8.50 10.94 28.19
C ASP A 45 7.71 9.76 28.79
N GLY A 46 8.25 8.53 28.78
CA GLY A 46 7.65 7.34 29.42
C GLY A 46 6.34 6.87 28.77
N ASN A 47 5.99 7.40 27.62
CA ASN A 47 4.70 7.16 26.95
C ASN A 47 4.76 5.97 25.98
N ILE A 48 5.53 4.93 26.35
CA ILE A 48 5.62 3.65 25.61
C ILE A 48 4.51 2.71 26.10
N GLY A 49 3.29 3.17 26.14
CA GLY A 49 2.16 2.28 26.31
C GLY A 49 1.35 2.25 25.05
N ARG A 50 1.41 1.18 24.30
CA ARG A 50 0.43 0.64 23.30
C ARG A 50 -0.62 1.59 22.61
N ARG A 51 -0.60 2.88 22.90
CA ARG A 51 -1.35 3.96 22.24
C ARG A 51 -0.53 4.70 21.19
N ALA A 52 0.65 4.20 20.92
CA ALA A 52 1.53 4.78 19.95
C ALA A 52 0.84 4.81 18.60
N LEU A 53 0.84 5.95 17.98
CA LEU A 53 0.69 6.18 16.55
C LEU A 53 -0.73 6.31 15.98
N SER A 54 -1.80 5.95 16.70
CA SER A 54 -3.15 6.08 16.16
C SER A 54 -3.88 7.39 16.52
N GLU A 55 -3.35 8.21 17.41
CA GLU A 55 -4.03 9.41 17.91
C GLU A 55 -3.43 10.76 17.47
N GLU A 56 -2.28 10.78 16.82
CA GLU A 56 -1.80 12.03 16.22
C GLU A 56 -2.40 12.23 14.83
N ARG A 57 -3.52 12.89 14.77
CA ARG A 57 -4.20 13.36 13.55
C ARG A 57 -3.39 14.35 12.70
N ASN A 58 -2.13 14.55 13.02
CA ASN A 58 -1.22 15.46 12.31
C ASN A 58 -0.08 14.68 11.63
N GLY A 59 -0.40 13.79 10.70
CA GLY A 59 0.52 13.37 9.64
C GLY A 59 1.47 12.21 9.96
N ALA A 60 1.37 11.52 11.10
CA ALA A 60 2.12 10.30 11.35
C ALA A 60 1.20 9.09 11.19
N GLY A 61 1.14 8.53 9.97
CA GLY A 61 0.35 7.33 9.70
C GLY A 61 0.80 6.14 10.55
N VAL A 62 -0.14 5.28 10.92
CA VAL A 62 0.16 4.00 11.57
C VAL A 62 0.98 3.15 10.60
N MET A 63 2.23 2.89 10.97
CA MET A 63 3.06 1.96 10.22
C MET A 63 2.86 0.55 10.79
N ARG A 64 2.40 -0.36 9.95
CA ARG A 64 2.37 -1.79 10.28
C ARG A 64 3.29 -2.56 9.34
N LEU A 65 4.14 -3.38 9.92
CA LEU A 65 4.99 -4.27 9.17
C LEU A 65 4.22 -5.55 8.84
N ILE A 66 4.05 -5.83 7.56
CA ILE A 66 3.56 -7.11 7.06
C ILE A 66 4.77 -8.01 6.93
N THR A 67 4.81 -9.08 7.72
CA THR A 67 5.91 -10.06 7.67
C THR A 67 5.50 -11.27 6.84
N GLY A 68 6.49 -11.87 6.18
CA GLY A 68 6.27 -13.16 5.50
C GLY A 68 6.34 -14.38 6.44
N MET A 69 6.16 -14.20 7.73
CA MET A 69 6.17 -15.28 8.72
C MET A 69 4.79 -15.94 8.78
N GLU A 70 4.74 -17.27 8.69
CA GLU A 70 3.47 -18.01 8.60
C GLU A 70 2.59 -17.83 9.85
N ASP A 71 3.19 -17.77 11.03
CA ASP A 71 2.52 -17.53 12.31
C ASP A 71 1.85 -16.14 12.39
N ARG A 72 2.39 -15.13 11.71
CA ARG A 72 1.85 -13.78 11.71
C ARG A 72 0.88 -13.48 10.58
N LEU A 73 0.89 -14.26 9.51
CA LEU A 73 0.06 -14.01 8.34
C LEU A 73 -1.44 -13.91 8.67
N SER A 74 -1.92 -14.79 9.57
CA SER A 74 -3.31 -14.75 10.02
C SER A 74 -3.64 -13.47 10.77
N GLU A 75 -2.73 -12.95 11.57
CA GLU A 75 -2.90 -11.70 12.31
C GLU A 75 -2.91 -10.49 11.37
N GLU A 76 -2.02 -10.48 10.38
CA GLU A 76 -1.94 -9.40 9.40
C GLU A 76 -3.19 -9.33 8.52
N ARG A 77 -3.71 -10.48 8.10
CA ARG A 77 -4.98 -10.56 7.38
C ARG A 77 -6.14 -10.10 8.25
N LYS A 78 -6.24 -10.58 9.48
CA LYS A 78 -7.25 -10.16 10.46
C LYS A 78 -7.20 -8.66 10.72
N TYR A 79 -6.00 -8.08 10.79
CA TYR A 79 -5.85 -6.65 10.97
C TYR A 79 -6.46 -5.85 9.80
N LEU A 80 -6.15 -6.25 8.56
CA LEU A 80 -6.69 -5.59 7.37
C LEU A 80 -8.21 -5.77 7.28
N THR A 81 -8.71 -6.99 7.47
CA THR A 81 -10.14 -7.29 7.38
C THR A 81 -10.94 -6.64 8.52
N SER A 82 -10.36 -6.56 9.73
CA SER A 82 -10.97 -5.84 10.85
C SER A 82 -11.06 -4.35 10.59
N TRP A 83 -10.07 -3.77 9.92
CA TRP A 83 -10.12 -2.36 9.54
C TRP A 83 -11.21 -2.09 8.50
N LEU A 84 -11.47 -3.03 7.59
CA LEU A 84 -12.55 -2.93 6.60
C LEU A 84 -13.94 -3.27 7.16
N LYS A 85 -14.02 -3.82 8.36
CA LYS A 85 -15.30 -4.22 8.95
C LYS A 85 -16.28 -3.05 9.03
N GLY A 86 -17.52 -3.27 8.60
CA GLY A 86 -18.58 -2.26 8.57
C GLY A 86 -18.47 -1.26 7.43
N CYS A 87 -17.48 -1.41 6.53
CA CYS A 87 -17.33 -0.56 5.36
C CYS A 87 -18.36 -0.92 4.29
N GLU A 88 -19.02 0.07 3.72
CA GLU A 88 -20.01 -0.11 2.64
C GLU A 88 -19.44 0.22 1.27
N ASP A 89 -18.55 1.21 1.17
CA ASP A 89 -17.89 1.62 -0.06
C ASP A 89 -16.38 1.42 0.07
N ILE A 90 -15.82 0.61 -0.82
CA ILE A 90 -14.40 0.31 -0.84
C ILE A 90 -13.83 0.60 -2.21
N THR A 91 -12.79 1.44 -2.26
CA THR A 91 -11.96 1.60 -3.44
C THR A 91 -10.64 0.87 -3.24
N ILE A 92 -10.30 -0.01 -4.16
CA ILE A 92 -9.04 -0.75 -4.20
C ILE A 92 -8.25 -0.31 -5.42
N VAL A 93 -7.03 0.11 -5.18
CA VAL A 93 -6.05 0.41 -6.21
C VAL A 93 -4.93 -0.59 -6.06
N ASP A 94 -4.84 -1.55 -6.97
CA ASP A 94 -3.73 -2.50 -7.04
C ASP A 94 -3.55 -2.94 -8.49
N PRO A 95 -2.44 -2.57 -9.13
CA PRO A 95 -2.12 -2.98 -10.50
C PRO A 95 -2.34 -4.47 -10.76
N TYR A 96 -2.13 -5.30 -9.75
CA TYR A 96 -2.15 -6.76 -9.85
C TYR A 96 -3.33 -7.43 -9.15
N PHE A 97 -4.37 -6.67 -8.75
CA PHE A 97 -5.53 -7.21 -8.02
C PHE A 97 -6.18 -8.40 -8.73
N PHE A 98 -6.37 -8.31 -10.03
CA PHE A 98 -6.92 -9.40 -10.84
C PHE A 98 -5.84 -10.25 -11.51
N SER A 99 -4.63 -10.31 -10.94
CA SER A 99 -3.53 -11.10 -11.45
C SER A 99 -3.15 -12.22 -10.47
N PHE A 100 -2.77 -13.37 -11.01
CA PHE A 100 -2.19 -14.45 -10.21
C PHE A 100 -0.90 -14.91 -10.89
N GLY A 101 0.23 -14.49 -10.33
CA GLY A 101 1.57 -14.77 -10.89
C GLY A 101 2.08 -16.20 -10.67
N GLY A 102 1.21 -17.09 -10.19
CA GLY A 102 1.53 -18.49 -9.88
C GLY A 102 1.60 -18.77 -8.36
N PRO A 103 1.84 -20.04 -7.99
CA PRO A 103 1.93 -20.45 -6.60
C PRO A 103 3.04 -19.71 -5.84
N ASN A 104 2.72 -19.28 -4.64
CA ASN A 104 3.68 -18.71 -3.70
C ASN A 104 3.44 -19.30 -2.29
N LYS A 105 4.23 -18.92 -1.29
CA LYS A 105 4.11 -19.49 0.06
C LYS A 105 2.77 -19.23 0.73
N VAL A 106 2.05 -18.19 0.32
CA VAL A 106 0.76 -17.77 0.89
C VAL A 106 -0.41 -18.32 0.10
N PHE A 107 -0.34 -18.21 -1.23
CA PHE A 107 -1.37 -18.66 -2.13
C PHE A 107 -0.83 -19.80 -3.00
N ARG A 108 -1.10 -21.04 -2.59
CA ARG A 108 -0.66 -22.26 -3.30
C ARG A 108 -1.37 -22.45 -4.63
N THR A 109 -2.59 -21.93 -4.75
CA THR A 109 -3.43 -22.07 -5.95
C THR A 109 -4.14 -20.74 -6.24
N LEU A 110 -4.60 -20.59 -7.48
CA LEU A 110 -5.49 -19.49 -7.86
C LEU A 110 -6.76 -19.49 -6.99
N GLY A 111 -7.30 -20.67 -6.67
CA GLY A 111 -8.48 -20.81 -5.81
C GLY A 111 -8.25 -20.27 -4.39
N ASN A 112 -7.06 -20.46 -3.81
CA ASN A 112 -6.73 -19.85 -2.51
C ASN A 112 -6.73 -18.33 -2.57
N TYR A 113 -6.20 -17.77 -3.67
CA TYR A 113 -6.17 -16.33 -3.87
C TYR A 113 -7.57 -15.74 -4.05
N THR A 114 -8.37 -16.33 -4.94
CA THR A 114 -9.76 -15.85 -5.15
C THR A 114 -10.61 -16.01 -3.90
N ASN A 115 -10.48 -17.12 -3.18
CA ASN A 115 -11.20 -17.31 -1.91
C ASN A 115 -10.85 -16.23 -0.88
N TRP A 116 -9.58 -15.89 -0.76
CA TRP A 116 -9.17 -14.82 0.14
C TRP A 116 -9.76 -13.47 -0.25
N LEU A 117 -9.70 -13.10 -1.53
CA LEU A 117 -10.30 -11.85 -2.02
C LEU A 117 -11.79 -11.78 -1.73
N GLU A 118 -12.52 -12.87 -2.02
CA GLU A 118 -13.98 -12.91 -2.00
C GLU A 118 -14.55 -13.07 -0.58
N ASN A 119 -13.96 -13.93 0.22
CA ASN A 119 -14.58 -14.37 1.48
C ASN A 119 -13.89 -13.84 2.73
N GLU A 120 -12.66 -13.34 2.62
CA GLU A 120 -11.93 -12.83 3.77
C GLU A 120 -11.68 -11.32 3.68
N LEU A 121 -11.26 -10.81 2.50
CA LEU A 121 -10.90 -9.41 2.32
C LEU A 121 -12.13 -8.50 2.30
N ILE A 122 -13.15 -8.86 1.50
CA ILE A 122 -14.33 -8.02 1.32
C ILE A 122 -15.33 -8.27 2.45
N PRO A 123 -15.64 -7.25 3.27
CA PRO A 123 -16.58 -7.40 4.37
C PRO A 123 -18.00 -7.63 3.87
N SER A 124 -18.80 -8.31 4.69
CA SER A 124 -20.23 -8.59 4.36
C SER A 124 -21.10 -7.33 4.28
N SER A 125 -20.63 -6.21 4.82
CA SER A 125 -21.28 -4.90 4.73
C SER A 125 -21.07 -4.17 3.41
N ALA A 126 -20.12 -4.64 2.58
CA ALA A 126 -19.80 -3.95 1.32
C ALA A 126 -20.99 -3.92 0.36
N GLN A 127 -21.32 -2.74 -0.13
CA GLN A 127 -22.38 -2.47 -1.09
C GLN A 127 -21.79 -2.02 -2.43
N GLN A 128 -20.64 -1.32 -2.39
CA GLN A 128 -19.96 -0.82 -3.58
C GLN A 128 -18.46 -1.12 -3.52
N LEU A 129 -17.94 -1.59 -4.65
CA LEU A 129 -16.51 -1.78 -4.87
C LEU A 129 -16.08 -1.07 -6.14
N THR A 130 -15.01 -0.27 -6.03
CA THR A 130 -14.35 0.33 -7.19
C THR A 130 -12.89 -0.18 -7.23
N ILE A 131 -12.47 -0.77 -8.34
CA ILE A 131 -11.16 -1.40 -8.46
C ILE A 131 -10.40 -0.81 -9.65
N PHE A 132 -9.19 -0.33 -9.38
CA PHE A 132 -8.25 0.13 -10.39
C PHE A 132 -7.13 -0.91 -10.55
N HIS A 133 -6.88 -1.35 -11.79
CA HIS A 133 -5.92 -2.42 -12.08
C HIS A 133 -5.24 -2.23 -13.43
N LEU A 134 -4.15 -2.96 -13.69
CA LEU A 134 -3.47 -2.97 -15.00
C LEU A 134 -4.34 -3.64 -16.08
N PRO A 135 -4.14 -3.27 -17.36
CA PRO A 135 -4.71 -4.00 -18.50
C PRO A 135 -4.27 -5.47 -18.50
N GLY A 136 -5.11 -6.33 -19.10
CA GLY A 136 -4.85 -7.76 -19.22
C GLY A 136 -5.03 -8.56 -17.92
N PRO A 137 -6.15 -8.37 -17.18
CA PRO A 137 -6.43 -9.14 -15.97
C PRO A 137 -6.50 -10.64 -16.28
N ASN A 138 -6.19 -11.47 -15.27
CA ASN A 138 -6.45 -12.91 -15.37
C ASN A 138 -7.96 -13.18 -15.44
N GLY A 139 -8.42 -13.73 -16.56
CA GLY A 139 -9.84 -13.94 -16.82
C GLY A 139 -10.54 -14.82 -15.77
N LYS A 140 -9.84 -15.79 -15.19
CA LYS A 140 -10.41 -16.65 -14.13
C LYS A 140 -10.61 -15.87 -12.84
N VAL A 141 -9.64 -15.01 -12.45
CA VAL A 141 -9.74 -14.20 -11.24
C VAL A 141 -10.85 -13.18 -11.35
N ILE A 142 -10.86 -12.38 -12.42
CA ILE A 142 -11.86 -11.32 -12.59
C ILE A 142 -13.29 -11.88 -12.74
N ASN A 143 -13.47 -13.02 -13.45
CA ASN A 143 -14.79 -13.63 -13.62
C ASN A 143 -15.30 -14.24 -12.30
N SER A 144 -14.43 -14.89 -11.50
CA SER A 144 -14.79 -15.36 -10.16
C SER A 144 -15.25 -14.20 -9.28
N PHE A 145 -14.47 -13.13 -9.24
CA PHE A 145 -14.77 -11.94 -8.44
C PHE A 145 -16.06 -11.23 -8.87
N LYS A 146 -16.29 -11.08 -10.18
CA LYS A 146 -17.57 -10.58 -10.70
C LYS A 146 -18.76 -11.46 -10.29
N GLY A 147 -18.59 -12.78 -10.36
CA GLY A 147 -19.59 -13.73 -9.88
C GLY A 147 -19.87 -13.60 -8.37
N PHE A 148 -18.82 -13.41 -7.57
CA PHE A 148 -18.94 -13.14 -6.13
C PHE A 148 -19.73 -11.85 -5.87
N CYS A 149 -19.36 -10.73 -6.51
CA CYS A 149 -20.06 -9.45 -6.34
C CYS A 149 -21.54 -9.57 -6.71
N LYS A 150 -21.86 -10.26 -7.82
CA LYS A 150 -23.24 -10.52 -8.22
C LYS A 150 -24.02 -11.31 -7.17
N ARG A 151 -23.43 -12.39 -6.63
CA ARG A 151 -24.08 -13.22 -5.59
C ARG A 151 -24.33 -12.45 -4.29
N LYS A 152 -23.44 -11.50 -3.95
CA LYS A 152 -23.52 -10.68 -2.74
C LYS A 152 -24.29 -9.37 -2.94
N ASN A 153 -24.81 -9.12 -4.15
CA ASN A 153 -25.48 -7.87 -4.53
C ASN A 153 -24.57 -6.63 -4.32
N ILE A 154 -23.26 -6.77 -4.58
CA ILE A 154 -22.30 -5.70 -4.50
C ILE A 154 -22.17 -5.03 -5.87
N LYS A 155 -22.32 -3.71 -5.93
CA LYS A 155 -22.08 -2.92 -7.13
C LYS A 155 -20.58 -2.85 -7.41
N LEU A 156 -20.11 -3.48 -8.49
CA LEU A 156 -18.71 -3.49 -8.90
C LEU A 156 -18.47 -2.54 -10.07
N ALA A 157 -17.59 -1.56 -9.88
CA ALA A 157 -16.93 -0.80 -10.94
C ALA A 157 -15.46 -1.22 -11.01
N HIS A 158 -14.89 -1.31 -12.22
CA HIS A 158 -13.44 -1.53 -12.33
C HIS A 158 -12.88 -0.78 -13.54
N HIS A 159 -11.69 -0.21 -13.34
CA HIS A 159 -11.01 0.63 -14.31
C HIS A 159 -9.62 0.04 -14.60
N SER A 160 -9.36 -0.12 -15.89
CA SER A 160 -8.06 -0.60 -16.37
C SER A 160 -7.18 0.58 -16.76
N THR A 161 -6.00 0.69 -16.15
CA THR A 161 -5.09 1.81 -16.39
C THR A 161 -3.63 1.41 -16.19
N ASN A 162 -2.73 2.04 -16.92
CA ASN A 162 -1.27 1.93 -16.74
C ASN A 162 -0.69 3.06 -15.86
N GLU A 163 -1.52 4.01 -15.41
CA GLU A 163 -1.07 5.18 -14.67
C GLU A 163 -0.85 4.92 -13.18
N ILE A 164 -1.18 3.71 -12.70
CA ILE A 164 -1.12 3.37 -11.29
C ILE A 164 0.04 2.42 -11.04
N HIS A 165 0.88 2.75 -10.07
CA HIS A 165 1.96 1.90 -9.58
C HIS A 165 1.74 1.44 -8.13
N ASP A 166 1.20 2.30 -7.29
CA ASP A 166 1.04 2.04 -5.85
C ASP A 166 -0.25 1.28 -5.53
N ARG A 167 -0.29 0.71 -4.35
CA ARG A 167 -1.43 -0.06 -3.84
C ARG A 167 -2.05 0.71 -2.70
N VAL A 168 -3.33 1.00 -2.86
CA VAL A 168 -4.09 1.78 -1.87
C VAL A 168 -5.46 1.15 -1.68
N ILE A 169 -5.93 1.12 -0.44
CA ILE A 169 -7.32 0.83 -0.12
C ILE A 169 -7.92 2.08 0.50
N ILE A 170 -9.10 2.47 0.02
CA ILE A 170 -9.85 3.60 0.58
C ILE A 170 -11.16 3.06 1.12
N LYS A 171 -11.46 3.42 2.36
CA LYS A 171 -12.65 3.02 3.10
C LYS A 171 -13.64 4.19 3.14
N ASN A 172 -14.86 4.00 2.64
CA ASN A 172 -15.96 4.97 2.59
C ASN A 172 -15.56 6.35 2.01
N GLY A 173 -14.52 6.39 1.17
CA GLY A 173 -13.98 7.63 0.64
C GLY A 173 -13.29 8.55 1.65
N GLU A 174 -13.13 8.14 2.92
CA GLU A 174 -12.69 9.00 4.01
C GLU A 174 -11.30 8.66 4.54
N VAL A 175 -10.93 7.38 4.53
CA VAL A 175 -9.65 6.90 5.09
C VAL A 175 -8.96 6.00 4.08
N GLY A 176 -7.67 6.24 3.84
CA GLY A 176 -6.86 5.49 2.90
C GLY A 176 -5.68 4.79 3.57
N ARG A 177 -5.30 3.62 3.06
CA ARG A 177 -4.07 2.90 3.43
C ARG A 177 -3.27 2.52 2.20
N ALA A 178 -1.99 2.86 2.23
CA ALA A 178 -1.02 2.41 1.24
C ALA A 178 -0.43 1.06 1.66
N LEU A 179 -0.24 0.17 0.68
CA LEU A 179 0.32 -1.16 0.86
C LEU A 179 1.61 -1.30 0.04
N GLY A 180 2.69 -1.68 0.69
CA GLY A 180 3.98 -1.94 0.03
C GLY A 180 4.01 -3.23 -0.80
N THR A 181 2.90 -3.93 -0.92
CA THR A 181 2.77 -5.18 -1.69
C THR A 181 1.42 -5.26 -2.36
N SER A 182 1.33 -5.98 -3.49
CA SER A 182 0.04 -6.34 -4.08
C SER A 182 -0.74 -7.34 -3.22
N PHE A 183 -2.03 -7.45 -3.43
CA PHE A 183 -2.84 -8.44 -2.73
C PHE A 183 -2.37 -9.87 -2.99
N GLY A 184 -1.94 -10.20 -4.21
CA GLY A 184 -1.35 -11.50 -4.53
C GLY A 184 0.00 -11.77 -3.86
N GLY A 185 0.69 -10.72 -3.42
CA GLY A 185 1.95 -10.76 -2.68
C GLY A 185 1.81 -10.60 -1.17
N PHE A 186 0.60 -10.37 -0.65
CA PHE A 186 0.35 -10.06 0.76
C PHE A 186 0.80 -11.21 1.67
N GLY A 187 1.77 -10.91 2.56
CA GLY A 187 2.39 -11.90 3.44
C GLY A 187 3.44 -12.79 2.78
N ASN A 188 3.74 -12.60 1.50
CA ASN A 188 4.80 -13.37 0.82
C ASN A 188 6.20 -12.78 1.05
N LYS A 189 6.28 -11.46 1.16
CA LYS A 189 7.51 -10.69 1.44
C LYS A 189 7.22 -9.67 2.52
N ILE A 190 8.30 -9.12 3.11
CA ILE A 190 8.20 -7.99 4.01
C ILE A 190 7.64 -6.78 3.25
N ALA A 191 6.62 -6.15 3.81
CA ALA A 191 6.02 -4.95 3.26
C ALA A 191 5.49 -4.06 4.39
N PHE A 192 5.24 -2.80 4.09
CA PHE A 192 4.64 -1.86 5.03
C PHE A 192 3.19 -1.57 4.66
N MET A 193 2.38 -1.28 5.66
CA MET A 193 1.05 -0.71 5.53
C MET A 193 1.05 0.63 6.27
N LEU A 194 0.68 1.70 5.57
CA LEU A 194 0.73 3.08 6.06
C LEU A 194 -0.65 3.72 5.89
N ASP A 195 -1.11 4.47 6.87
CA ASP A 195 -2.27 5.32 6.69
C ASP A 195 -1.90 6.52 5.81
N LEU A 196 -2.74 6.85 4.84
CA LEU A 196 -2.56 8.03 4.00
C LEU A 196 -2.99 9.28 4.77
N PRO A 197 -2.18 10.35 4.78
CA PRO A 197 -2.62 11.67 5.24
C PRO A 197 -3.84 12.16 4.44
N ASP A 198 -4.70 12.95 5.08
CA ASP A 198 -5.93 13.44 4.45
C ASP A 198 -5.67 14.23 3.16
N GLU A 199 -4.61 15.05 3.14
CA GLU A 199 -4.23 15.85 1.96
C GLU A 199 -3.85 14.94 0.78
N ASP A 200 -3.02 13.91 1.04
CA ASP A 200 -2.60 12.94 0.03
C ASP A 200 -3.78 12.11 -0.45
N LEU A 201 -4.67 11.69 0.46
CA LEU A 201 -5.88 10.97 0.10
C LEU A 201 -6.80 11.81 -0.80
N HIS A 202 -6.99 13.09 -0.50
CA HIS A 202 -7.78 13.98 -1.34
C HIS A 202 -7.17 14.18 -2.73
N ALA A 203 -5.84 14.36 -2.80
CA ALA A 203 -5.13 14.47 -4.08
C ALA A 203 -5.26 13.16 -4.89
N PHE A 204 -5.04 12.02 -4.24
CA PHE A 204 -5.14 10.71 -4.85
C PHE A 204 -6.55 10.42 -5.39
N LYS A 205 -7.60 10.74 -4.66
CA LYS A 205 -8.99 10.60 -5.10
C LYS A 205 -9.31 11.41 -6.35
N ARG A 206 -8.78 12.65 -6.46
CA ARG A 206 -8.95 13.46 -7.69
C ARG A 206 -8.34 12.76 -8.89
N GLU A 207 -7.13 12.19 -8.75
CA GLU A 207 -6.49 11.44 -9.84
C GLU A 207 -7.28 10.19 -10.22
N LEU A 208 -7.78 9.44 -9.23
CA LEU A 208 -8.63 8.29 -9.50
C LEU A 208 -9.92 8.67 -10.23
N HIS A 209 -10.52 9.82 -9.88
CA HIS A 209 -11.69 10.35 -10.58
C HIS A 209 -11.35 10.68 -12.03
N ARG A 210 -10.25 11.38 -12.29
CA ARG A 210 -9.75 11.68 -13.63
C ARG A 210 -9.59 10.41 -14.47
N ILE A 211 -8.91 9.41 -13.93
CA ILE A 211 -8.69 8.11 -14.60
C ILE A 211 -10.03 7.41 -14.90
N ALA A 212 -10.97 7.42 -13.96
CA ALA A 212 -12.24 6.75 -14.11
C ALA A 212 -13.12 7.35 -15.21
N HIS A 213 -12.98 8.66 -15.45
CA HIS A 213 -13.79 9.39 -16.45
C HIS A 213 -13.04 9.65 -17.76
N GLY A 214 -11.78 9.25 -17.88
CA GLY A 214 -10.97 9.46 -19.08
C GLY A 214 -10.69 10.94 -19.37
N GLU A 215 -10.63 11.76 -18.34
CA GLU A 215 -10.28 13.17 -18.44
C GLU A 215 -8.76 13.30 -18.54
N PHE A 216 -8.25 13.86 -19.65
CA PHE A 216 -6.83 14.07 -19.92
C PHE A 216 -6.46 15.55 -19.86
#